data_f73dfbfd162d5f40eb93292d21518095
#
_entry.id   f73dfbfd162d5f40eb93292d21518095
#
_cell.length_a   1.000
_cell.length_b   1.000
_cell.length_c   1.000
_cell.angle_alpha   90.00
_cell.angle_beta   90.00
_cell.angle_gamma   90.00
#
_symmetry.space_group_name_H-M   'P 1'
#
loop_
_entity.id
_entity.type
_entity.pdbx_description
1 polymer ?
#
loop_
_entity_poly.entity_id
_entity_poly.type
_entity_poly.pdbx_seq_one_letter_code
_entity_poly.pdbx_strand_id
1 'polypeptide(L)'
;MKKLLIGLACIIAVNLTVAQNISKDEKMKWWHEAKFGMFIHWGPYAKIGGEYNGIQSKPASWVMLNARIPSSEYEEICRTWNPSEFNANEWVELAKESGMRYLIITTKHHDGFCMFDIEFTDYNIVDYTPFDRDVIGELARACKRNDIKLGLYYSLVDWHHPEFPAKYSNQNRNFHGNPNPHADISKYANYLLAQIRELMSNYGPIAVAWFDGGGSFKNADRYQLLKGDSIILVIRTLQPDCLINDRIQEGKGDYGTPEQKIPGTIQDQAFETCMTMNDT
;
A
#
# COMPACT_ATOMS: atom_id res chain seq x y z
N MET A 1 38.33 60.77 2.38
CA MET A 1 37.33 60.04 3.18
C MET A 1 37.02 58.70 2.45
N LYS A 2 37.64 57.61 2.87
CA LYS A 2 37.46 56.28 2.31
C LYS A 2 36.30 55.58 3.05
N LYS A 3 35.21 55.27 2.36
CA LYS A 3 34.11 54.44 2.94
C LYS A 3 34.50 52.98 2.85
N LEU A 4 34.59 52.36 4.02
CA LEU A 4 34.84 50.95 4.20
C LEU A 4 33.48 50.23 4.04
N LEU A 5 33.32 49.41 2.98
CA LEU A 5 32.18 48.49 2.82
C LEU A 5 32.52 47.18 3.55
N ILE A 6 31.85 46.95 4.63
CA ILE A 6 31.88 45.65 5.34
C ILE A 6 30.84 44.75 4.67
N GLY A 7 31.32 43.79 3.90
CA GLY A 7 30.50 42.73 3.33
C GLY A 7 30.17 41.69 4.38
N LEU A 8 28.90 41.56 4.75
CA LEU A 8 28.39 40.52 5.63
C LEU A 8 28.24 39.21 4.81
N ALA A 9 29.17 38.32 4.93
CA ALA A 9 29.06 36.98 4.34
C ALA A 9 28.14 36.15 5.22
N CYS A 10 26.89 35.92 4.80
CA CYS A 10 26.01 34.90 5.38
C CYS A 10 26.54 33.50 5.04
N ILE A 11 27.15 32.84 5.99
CA ILE A 11 27.46 31.40 5.89
C ILE A 11 26.17 30.65 6.14
N ILE A 12 25.53 30.17 5.05
CA ILE A 12 24.44 29.22 5.13
C ILE A 12 25.10 27.87 5.42
N ALA A 13 25.06 27.47 6.69
CA ALA A 13 25.41 26.13 7.11
C ALA A 13 24.30 25.18 6.59
N VAL A 14 24.53 24.53 5.45
CA VAL A 14 23.73 23.39 5.02
C VAL A 14 24.06 22.24 5.96
N ASN A 15 23.19 21.99 6.92
CA ASN A 15 23.22 20.76 7.71
C ASN A 15 22.86 19.61 6.78
N LEU A 16 23.84 19.00 6.14
CA LEU A 16 23.74 17.66 5.56
C LEU A 16 23.57 16.69 6.73
N THR A 17 22.33 16.41 7.07
CA THR A 17 22.01 15.26 7.92
C THR A 17 22.44 14.02 7.13
N VAL A 18 23.59 13.46 7.47
CA VAL A 18 24.00 12.15 7.02
C VAL A 18 22.93 11.21 7.56
N ALA A 19 22.09 10.65 6.68
CA ALA A 19 21.17 9.59 7.06
C ALA A 19 22.03 8.48 7.66
N GLN A 20 21.96 8.31 8.98
CA GLN A 20 22.59 7.19 9.66
C GLN A 20 21.98 5.92 9.06
N ASN A 21 22.83 5.05 8.50
CA ASN A 21 22.41 3.73 8.08
C ASN A 21 22.03 2.92 9.32
N ILE A 22 20.76 2.98 9.71
CA ILE A 22 20.19 2.18 10.78
C ILE A 22 20.35 0.71 10.37
N SER A 23 20.92 -0.12 11.25
CA SER A 23 21.08 -1.54 10.97
C SER A 23 19.71 -2.22 10.79
N LYS A 24 19.67 -3.31 10.02
CA LYS A 24 18.41 -4.08 9.85
C LYS A 24 17.85 -4.52 11.20
N ASP A 25 18.70 -4.97 12.10
CA ASP A 25 18.30 -5.47 13.44
C ASP A 25 17.70 -4.35 14.30
N GLU A 26 18.28 -3.16 14.27
CA GLU A 26 17.76 -2.00 15.00
C GLU A 26 16.39 -1.56 14.45
N LYS A 27 16.26 -1.50 13.12
CA LYS A 27 14.99 -1.19 12.46
C LYS A 27 13.90 -2.21 12.74
N MET A 28 14.26 -3.50 12.83
CA MET A 28 13.34 -4.62 13.10
C MET A 28 12.95 -4.76 14.57
N LYS A 29 13.65 -4.10 15.51
CA LYS A 29 13.47 -4.29 16.96
C LYS A 29 12.02 -4.09 17.39
N TRP A 30 11.40 -2.98 17.02
CA TRP A 30 10.00 -2.69 17.39
C TRP A 30 9.04 -3.76 16.85
N TRP A 31 9.30 -4.29 15.67
CA TRP A 31 8.45 -5.27 15.01
C TRP A 31 8.53 -6.64 15.70
N HIS A 32 9.74 -7.04 16.11
CA HIS A 32 9.93 -8.23 16.94
C HIS A 32 9.25 -8.14 18.30
N GLU A 33 9.18 -6.94 18.86
CA GLU A 33 8.50 -6.69 20.14
C GLU A 33 6.99 -6.61 19.98
N ALA A 34 6.49 -6.07 18.87
CA ALA A 34 5.08 -5.86 18.58
C ALA A 34 4.30 -7.17 18.43
N LYS A 35 4.80 -8.13 17.65
CA LYS A 35 4.29 -9.51 17.43
C LYS A 35 2.84 -9.62 16.95
N PHE A 36 1.97 -8.65 17.20
CA PHE A 36 0.54 -8.72 16.90
C PHE A 36 0.05 -7.40 16.31
N GLY A 37 -0.59 -7.47 15.15
CA GLY A 37 -1.11 -6.33 14.42
C GLY A 37 -2.47 -6.61 13.78
N MET A 38 -3.18 -5.54 13.44
CA MET A 38 -4.42 -5.58 12.69
C MET A 38 -4.12 -5.43 11.20
N PHE A 39 -4.72 -6.30 10.37
CA PHE A 39 -4.64 -6.17 8.94
C PHE A 39 -6.05 -5.98 8.36
N ILE A 40 -6.30 -4.84 7.73
CA ILE A 40 -7.61 -4.45 7.20
C ILE A 40 -7.57 -4.44 5.68
N HIS A 41 -8.40 -5.31 5.06
CA HIS A 41 -8.73 -5.20 3.64
C HIS A 41 -10.06 -4.48 3.52
N TRP A 42 -10.04 -3.24 3.02
CA TRP A 42 -11.23 -2.42 2.89
C TRP A 42 -11.14 -1.51 1.66
N GLY A 43 -12.22 -1.47 0.89
CA GLY A 43 -12.33 -0.72 -0.35
C GLY A 43 -13.73 -0.90 -0.96
N PRO A 44 -14.00 -0.46 -2.21
CA PRO A 44 -15.31 -0.55 -2.84
C PRO A 44 -15.89 -1.96 -2.88
N TYR A 45 -15.07 -2.99 -2.90
CA TYR A 45 -15.50 -4.38 -2.81
C TYR A 45 -16.26 -4.71 -1.52
N ALA A 46 -16.08 -3.93 -0.45
CA ALA A 46 -16.85 -4.07 0.78
C ALA A 46 -18.34 -3.70 0.59
N LYS A 47 -18.65 -2.77 -0.32
CA LYS A 47 -20.03 -2.45 -0.71
C LYS A 47 -20.72 -3.62 -1.40
N ILE A 48 -19.96 -4.40 -2.17
CA ILE A 48 -20.47 -5.56 -2.91
C ILE A 48 -20.70 -6.76 -1.98
N GLY A 49 -19.91 -6.88 -0.90
CA GLY A 49 -20.07 -7.93 0.11
C GLY A 49 -19.69 -9.34 -0.36
N GLY A 50 -18.89 -9.45 -1.43
CA GLY A 50 -18.38 -10.76 -1.90
C GLY A 50 -19.31 -11.53 -2.82
N GLU A 51 -20.47 -11.00 -3.23
CA GLU A 51 -21.36 -11.59 -4.22
C GLU A 51 -21.76 -10.56 -5.28
N TYR A 52 -21.70 -10.93 -6.55
CA TYR A 52 -22.12 -10.08 -7.64
C TYR A 52 -22.81 -10.89 -8.74
N ASN A 53 -24.08 -10.53 -9.06
CA ASN A 53 -24.91 -11.23 -10.06
C ASN A 53 -24.96 -12.76 -9.85
N GLY A 54 -25.05 -13.21 -8.59
CA GLY A 54 -25.09 -14.64 -8.23
C GLY A 54 -23.73 -15.34 -8.25
N ILE A 55 -22.64 -14.60 -8.50
CA ILE A 55 -21.27 -15.13 -8.46
C ILE A 55 -20.65 -14.81 -7.09
N GLN A 56 -20.39 -15.85 -6.31
CA GLN A 56 -19.70 -15.76 -5.03
C GLN A 56 -18.19 -15.55 -5.25
N SER A 57 -17.62 -14.62 -4.54
CA SER A 57 -16.17 -14.35 -4.54
C SER A 57 -15.55 -14.66 -3.19
N LYS A 58 -14.56 -15.53 -3.19
CA LYS A 58 -13.68 -15.78 -2.05
C LYS A 58 -12.22 -15.59 -2.52
N PRO A 59 -11.48 -14.64 -1.94
CA PRO A 59 -11.92 -13.61 -0.98
C PRO A 59 -12.83 -12.54 -1.61
N ALA A 60 -13.62 -11.84 -0.78
CA ALA A 60 -14.54 -10.79 -1.24
C ALA A 60 -13.83 -9.64 -1.97
N SER A 61 -12.60 -9.31 -1.59
CA SER A 61 -11.76 -8.30 -2.25
C SER A 61 -11.41 -8.62 -3.72
N TRP A 62 -11.63 -9.87 -4.15
CA TRP A 62 -11.41 -10.32 -5.52
C TRP A 62 -12.69 -10.35 -6.37
N VAL A 63 -13.79 -9.78 -5.89
CA VAL A 63 -15.09 -9.83 -6.56
C VAL A 63 -15.04 -9.25 -7.99
N MET A 64 -14.31 -8.15 -8.20
CA MET A 64 -14.13 -7.58 -9.55
C MET A 64 -13.57 -8.61 -10.54
N LEU A 65 -12.54 -9.35 -10.13
CA LEU A 65 -11.93 -10.42 -10.94
C LEU A 65 -12.85 -11.65 -11.07
N ASN A 66 -13.36 -12.13 -9.94
CA ASN A 66 -14.07 -13.41 -9.88
C ASN A 66 -15.41 -13.34 -10.61
N ALA A 67 -16.12 -12.22 -10.50
CA ALA A 67 -17.35 -11.95 -11.20
C ALA A 67 -17.14 -11.30 -12.59
N ARG A 68 -15.86 -11.01 -12.97
CA ARG A 68 -15.48 -10.37 -14.23
C ARG A 68 -16.20 -9.04 -14.47
N ILE A 69 -16.25 -8.19 -13.43
CA ILE A 69 -16.93 -6.90 -13.50
C ILE A 69 -16.09 -5.94 -14.37
N PRO A 70 -16.63 -5.40 -15.49
CA PRO A 70 -15.93 -4.42 -16.29
C PRO A 70 -15.60 -3.16 -15.48
N SER A 71 -14.53 -2.43 -15.83
CA SER A 71 -14.15 -1.19 -15.12
C SER A 71 -15.27 -0.18 -15.07
N SER A 72 -15.99 0.05 -16.18
CA SER A 72 -17.11 1.00 -16.22
C SER A 72 -18.24 0.68 -15.22
N GLU A 73 -18.49 -0.60 -14.97
CA GLU A 73 -19.50 -1.06 -14.04
C GLU A 73 -18.97 -0.96 -12.59
N TYR A 74 -17.71 -1.33 -12.37
CA TYR A 74 -17.06 -1.20 -11.06
C TYR A 74 -16.87 0.27 -10.65
N GLU A 75 -16.56 1.14 -11.59
CA GLU A 75 -16.51 2.60 -11.42
C GLU A 75 -17.83 3.17 -10.90
N GLU A 76 -18.98 2.69 -11.39
CA GLU A 76 -20.29 3.13 -10.91
C GLU A 76 -20.55 2.65 -9.48
N ILE A 77 -20.07 1.46 -9.12
CA ILE A 77 -20.10 0.98 -7.75
C ILE A 77 -19.28 1.89 -6.84
N CYS A 78 -18.07 2.29 -7.26
CA CYS A 78 -17.22 3.23 -6.54
C CYS A 78 -17.90 4.59 -6.40
N ARG A 79 -18.41 5.14 -7.50
CA ARG A 79 -19.06 6.47 -7.55
C ARG A 79 -20.22 6.63 -6.59
N THR A 80 -20.90 5.55 -6.28
CA THR A 80 -22.07 5.52 -5.36
C THR A 80 -21.72 4.96 -3.97
N TRP A 81 -20.41 4.74 -3.69
CA TRP A 81 -19.96 4.26 -2.39
C TRP A 81 -19.79 5.40 -1.40
N ASN A 82 -20.56 5.36 -0.29
CA ASN A 82 -20.47 6.34 0.78
C ASN A 82 -20.40 5.63 2.14
N PRO A 83 -19.19 5.28 2.61
CA PRO A 83 -19.01 4.61 3.89
C PRO A 83 -19.08 5.60 5.07
N SER A 84 -20.21 6.26 5.27
CA SER A 84 -20.44 7.33 6.26
C SER A 84 -20.11 6.93 7.69
N GLU A 85 -20.22 5.63 8.03
CA GLU A 85 -19.95 5.10 9.36
C GLU A 85 -18.46 4.89 9.65
N PHE A 86 -17.56 5.18 8.68
CA PHE A 86 -16.13 5.05 8.93
C PHE A 86 -15.66 6.00 10.02
N ASN A 87 -15.00 5.43 11.04
CA ASN A 87 -14.40 6.17 12.14
C ASN A 87 -13.00 5.64 12.46
N ALA A 88 -11.99 6.38 12.02
CA ALA A 88 -10.58 5.99 12.20
C ALA A 88 -10.18 5.84 13.68
N ASN A 89 -10.78 6.62 14.59
CA ASN A 89 -10.47 6.51 16.02
C ASN A 89 -10.96 5.19 16.58
N GLU A 90 -12.20 4.81 16.30
CA GLU A 90 -12.78 3.54 16.77
C GLU A 90 -11.97 2.33 16.28
N TRP A 91 -11.51 2.35 15.03
CA TRP A 91 -10.71 1.26 14.48
C TRP A 91 -9.34 1.14 15.19
N VAL A 92 -8.70 2.28 15.43
CA VAL A 92 -7.39 2.31 16.09
C VAL A 92 -7.50 1.98 17.57
N GLU A 93 -8.55 2.45 18.24
CA GLU A 93 -8.86 2.13 19.64
C GLU A 93 -9.12 0.63 19.79
N LEU A 94 -9.94 0.04 18.90
CA LEU A 94 -10.18 -1.40 18.88
C LEU A 94 -8.88 -2.20 18.73
N ALA A 95 -7.98 -1.79 17.81
CA ALA A 95 -6.68 -2.43 17.66
C ALA A 95 -5.86 -2.36 18.95
N LYS A 96 -5.80 -1.18 19.56
CA LYS A 96 -5.07 -0.94 20.81
C LYS A 96 -5.61 -1.74 21.99
N GLU A 97 -6.93 -1.74 22.20
CA GLU A 97 -7.62 -2.49 23.26
C GLU A 97 -7.44 -4.01 23.08
N SER A 98 -7.36 -4.48 21.84
CA SER A 98 -7.06 -5.88 21.52
C SER A 98 -5.59 -6.25 21.71
N GLY A 99 -4.74 -5.32 22.16
CA GLY A 99 -3.31 -5.54 22.40
C GLY A 99 -2.44 -5.47 21.15
N MET A 100 -2.99 -5.05 20.01
CA MET A 100 -2.24 -4.87 18.77
C MET A 100 -1.34 -3.63 18.84
N ARG A 101 -0.21 -3.66 18.13
CA ARG A 101 0.81 -2.60 18.16
C ARG A 101 0.98 -1.89 16.83
N TYR A 102 0.43 -2.44 15.77
CA TYR A 102 0.43 -1.85 14.44
C TYR A 102 -0.87 -2.20 13.69
N LEU A 103 -1.17 -1.39 12.70
CA LEU A 103 -2.32 -1.56 11.82
C LEU A 103 -1.84 -1.43 10.37
N ILE A 104 -2.18 -2.40 9.52
CA ILE A 104 -1.95 -2.35 8.08
C ILE A 104 -3.30 -2.21 7.39
N ILE A 105 -3.41 -1.27 6.46
CA ILE A 105 -4.64 -0.99 5.68
C ILE A 105 -4.34 -1.01 4.19
N THR A 106 -5.28 -1.53 3.39
CA THR A 106 -5.22 -1.42 1.93
C THR A 106 -5.34 0.02 1.48
N THR A 107 -4.26 0.60 0.95
CA THR A 107 -4.27 1.92 0.31
C THR A 107 -4.73 1.85 -1.14
N LYS A 108 -4.33 0.80 -1.85
CA LYS A 108 -4.83 0.42 -3.17
C LYS A 108 -4.80 -1.10 -3.28
N HIS A 109 -5.95 -1.74 -3.48
CA HIS A 109 -6.03 -3.17 -3.77
C HIS A 109 -5.92 -3.43 -5.29
N HIS A 110 -6.09 -4.67 -5.73
CA HIS A 110 -5.95 -5.07 -7.13
C HIS A 110 -6.98 -4.41 -8.06
N ASP A 111 -8.10 -3.92 -7.55
CA ASP A 111 -9.12 -3.16 -8.29
C ASP A 111 -8.66 -1.75 -8.72
N GLY A 112 -7.49 -1.31 -8.25
CA GLY A 112 -6.89 -0.05 -8.62
C GLY A 112 -7.44 1.17 -7.89
N PHE A 113 -8.50 1.01 -7.05
CA PHE A 113 -9.11 2.12 -6.34
C PHE A 113 -8.23 2.59 -5.16
N CYS A 114 -7.97 3.89 -5.10
CA CYS A 114 -7.12 4.49 -4.07
C CYS A 114 -7.95 4.96 -2.87
N MET A 115 -7.59 4.52 -1.67
CA MET A 115 -8.25 4.86 -0.41
C MET A 115 -7.68 6.13 0.25
N PHE A 116 -6.95 6.95 -0.49
CA PHE A 116 -6.24 8.14 -0.05
C PHE A 116 -6.35 9.27 -1.08
N ASP A 117 -6.17 10.50 -0.62
CA ASP A 117 -6.09 11.69 -1.47
C ASP A 117 -4.80 11.65 -2.30
N ILE A 118 -4.91 11.72 -3.62
CA ILE A 118 -3.80 11.52 -4.55
C ILE A 118 -3.92 12.39 -5.80
N GLU A 119 -2.80 13.01 -6.20
CA GLU A 119 -2.75 13.92 -7.36
C GLU A 119 -2.74 13.20 -8.73
N PHE A 120 -2.35 11.91 -8.78
CA PHE A 120 -2.10 11.21 -10.04
C PHE A 120 -3.30 10.51 -10.66
N THR A 121 -4.44 10.50 -9.98
CA THR A 121 -5.69 9.91 -10.48
C THR A 121 -6.90 10.38 -9.68
N ASP A 122 -8.00 10.66 -10.37
CA ASP A 122 -9.29 10.93 -9.73
C ASP A 122 -9.98 9.65 -9.24
N TYR A 123 -9.43 8.46 -9.58
CA TYR A 123 -9.98 7.17 -9.15
C TYR A 123 -9.59 6.86 -7.70
N ASN A 124 -10.07 7.71 -6.81
CA ASN A 124 -9.76 7.67 -5.37
C ASN A 124 -11.00 8.00 -4.53
N ILE A 125 -10.94 7.73 -3.23
CA ILE A 125 -12.08 7.87 -2.32
C ILE A 125 -12.51 9.33 -2.10
N VAL A 126 -11.61 10.28 -2.26
CA VAL A 126 -11.90 11.71 -2.07
C VAL A 126 -12.63 12.27 -3.30
N ASP A 127 -12.05 12.15 -4.48
CA ASP A 127 -12.57 12.79 -5.69
C ASP A 127 -13.71 12.00 -6.35
N TYR A 128 -13.70 10.67 -6.21
CA TYR A 128 -14.58 9.79 -7.00
C TYR A 128 -15.86 9.39 -6.27
N THR A 129 -15.92 9.59 -4.96
CA THR A 129 -17.06 9.15 -4.14
C THR A 129 -17.74 10.31 -3.40
N PRO A 130 -19.04 10.19 -3.03
CA PRO A 130 -19.70 11.17 -2.21
C PRO A 130 -19.20 11.21 -0.75
N PHE A 131 -18.27 10.33 -0.39
CA PHE A 131 -17.68 10.28 0.94
C PHE A 131 -16.71 11.45 1.18
N ASP A 132 -15.93 11.85 0.16
CA ASP A 132 -15.08 13.04 0.15
C ASP A 132 -14.18 13.16 1.41
N ARG A 133 -13.58 12.05 1.85
CA ARG A 133 -12.68 12.01 3.01
C ARG A 133 -11.49 11.12 2.74
N ASP A 134 -10.30 11.59 3.13
CA ASP A 134 -9.04 10.83 3.05
C ASP A 134 -8.93 9.84 4.23
N VAL A 135 -9.27 8.59 3.97
CA VAL A 135 -9.24 7.48 4.94
C VAL A 135 -7.84 7.27 5.51
N ILE A 136 -6.82 7.29 4.65
CA ILE A 136 -5.44 7.03 5.08
C ILE A 136 -4.92 8.19 5.93
N GLY A 137 -5.23 9.43 5.57
CA GLY A 137 -4.91 10.60 6.38
C GLY A 137 -5.59 10.59 7.76
N GLU A 138 -6.86 10.15 7.83
CA GLU A 138 -7.55 10.01 9.10
C GLU A 138 -6.96 8.90 9.98
N LEU A 139 -6.66 7.73 9.40
CA LEU A 139 -6.00 6.64 10.11
C LEU A 139 -4.59 7.01 10.56
N ALA A 140 -3.80 7.71 9.75
CA ALA A 140 -2.48 8.18 10.13
C ALA A 140 -2.52 9.08 11.37
N ARG A 141 -3.47 10.01 11.40
CA ARG A 141 -3.68 10.88 12.58
C ARG A 141 -4.15 10.09 13.82
N ALA A 142 -5.06 9.14 13.64
CA ALA A 142 -5.55 8.29 14.74
C ALA A 142 -4.46 7.37 15.30
N CYS A 143 -3.69 6.71 14.43
CA CYS A 143 -2.55 5.87 14.79
C CYS A 143 -1.52 6.65 15.60
N LYS A 144 -1.15 7.85 15.12
CA LYS A 144 -0.19 8.73 15.82
C LYS A 144 -0.67 9.09 17.24
N ARG A 145 -1.96 9.42 17.42
CA ARG A 145 -2.53 9.76 18.75
C ARG A 145 -2.53 8.58 19.71
N ASN A 146 -2.65 7.36 19.19
CA ASN A 146 -2.78 6.15 20.00
C ASN A 146 -1.50 5.33 20.16
N ASP A 147 -0.38 5.80 19.60
CA ASP A 147 0.90 5.08 19.56
C ASP A 147 0.79 3.70 18.88
N ILE A 148 -0.07 3.62 17.85
CA ILE A 148 -0.18 2.47 16.94
C ILE A 148 0.62 2.78 15.68
N LYS A 149 1.47 1.86 15.25
CA LYS A 149 2.27 2.04 14.03
C LYS A 149 1.43 1.76 12.79
N LEU A 150 1.47 2.68 11.81
CA LEU A 150 0.72 2.54 10.56
C LEU A 150 1.55 1.82 9.50
N GLY A 151 0.97 0.80 8.90
CA GLY A 151 1.44 0.13 7.70
C GLY A 151 0.50 0.35 6.53
N LEU A 152 1.05 0.44 5.34
CA LEU A 152 0.33 0.67 4.09
C LEU A 152 0.47 -0.54 3.18
N TYR A 153 -0.64 -1.25 2.93
CA TYR A 153 -0.70 -2.26 1.90
C TYR A 153 -0.87 -1.60 0.53
N TYR A 154 -0.10 -2.04 -0.44
CA TYR A 154 -0.20 -1.55 -1.81
C TYR A 154 -0.09 -2.69 -2.83
N SER A 155 -1.09 -2.82 -3.69
CA SER A 155 -1.08 -3.81 -4.76
C SER A 155 -0.16 -3.42 -5.90
N LEU A 156 0.72 -4.33 -6.32
CA LEU A 156 1.51 -4.23 -7.54
C LEU A 156 0.68 -4.50 -8.81
N VAL A 157 -0.47 -5.16 -8.65
CA VAL A 157 -1.44 -5.45 -9.70
C VAL A 157 -2.50 -4.35 -9.75
N ASP A 158 -3.03 -4.09 -10.95
CA ASP A 158 -4.09 -3.12 -11.15
C ASP A 158 -5.03 -3.61 -12.28
N TRP A 159 -6.26 -3.94 -11.93
CA TRP A 159 -7.24 -4.43 -12.89
C TRP A 159 -8.00 -3.31 -13.61
N HIS A 160 -7.77 -2.06 -13.20
CA HIS A 160 -8.43 -0.88 -13.74
C HIS A 160 -7.50 -0.06 -14.63
N HIS A 161 -6.23 0.11 -14.26
CA HIS A 161 -5.32 1.03 -14.94
C HIS A 161 -5.05 0.62 -16.40
N PRO A 162 -5.31 1.48 -17.41
CA PRO A 162 -5.25 1.10 -18.83
C PRO A 162 -3.85 0.71 -19.32
N GLU A 163 -2.79 1.15 -18.63
CA GLU A 163 -1.40 0.80 -18.96
C GLU A 163 -0.89 -0.42 -18.20
N PHE A 164 -1.74 -1.08 -17.38
CA PHE A 164 -1.38 -2.35 -16.74
C PHE A 164 -1.77 -3.51 -17.68
N PRO A 165 -0.80 -4.29 -18.21
CA PRO A 165 -1.11 -5.32 -19.21
C PRO A 165 -1.95 -6.47 -18.64
N ALA A 166 -3.02 -6.84 -19.31
CA ALA A 166 -3.95 -7.92 -18.90
C ALA A 166 -3.23 -9.25 -18.59
N LYS A 167 -2.13 -9.55 -19.29
CA LYS A 167 -1.32 -10.76 -19.06
C LYS A 167 -0.72 -10.85 -17.64
N TYR A 168 -0.64 -9.73 -16.91
CA TYR A 168 -0.16 -9.67 -15.51
C TYR A 168 -1.31 -9.51 -14.50
N SER A 169 -2.55 -9.38 -14.96
CA SER A 169 -3.70 -9.13 -14.08
C SER A 169 -4.06 -10.33 -13.22
N ASN A 170 -3.99 -11.52 -13.79
CA ASN A 170 -4.17 -12.78 -13.04
C ASN A 170 -3.56 -13.95 -13.79
N GLN A 171 -2.88 -14.82 -13.05
CA GLN A 171 -2.15 -15.97 -13.61
C GLN A 171 -3.01 -16.96 -14.41
N ASN A 172 -4.30 -17.08 -14.07
CA ASN A 172 -5.15 -18.16 -14.57
C ASN A 172 -6.40 -17.67 -15.32
N ARG A 173 -6.72 -16.37 -15.31
CA ARG A 173 -8.02 -15.87 -15.74
C ARG A 173 -7.99 -14.84 -16.85
N ASN A 174 -6.82 -14.29 -17.20
CA ASN A 174 -6.64 -13.29 -18.25
C ASN A 174 -7.70 -12.16 -18.17
N PHE A 175 -8.04 -11.73 -16.97
CA PHE A 175 -9.01 -10.68 -16.73
C PHE A 175 -8.32 -9.34 -16.53
N HIS A 176 -8.87 -8.32 -17.14
CA HIS A 176 -8.61 -6.92 -16.85
C HIS A 176 -9.90 -6.14 -17.08
N GLY A 177 -10.31 -5.34 -16.10
CA GLY A 177 -11.58 -4.59 -16.20
C GLY A 177 -11.59 -3.58 -17.34
N ASN A 178 -10.42 -3.05 -17.72
CA ASN A 178 -10.22 -2.12 -18.82
C ASN A 178 -9.07 -2.60 -19.73
N PRO A 179 -9.27 -3.66 -20.55
CA PRO A 179 -8.20 -4.26 -21.33
C PRO A 179 -7.69 -3.32 -22.42
N ASN A 180 -6.39 -3.04 -22.40
CA ASN A 180 -5.69 -2.30 -23.44
C ASN A 180 -4.64 -3.21 -24.11
N PRO A 181 -4.79 -3.59 -25.38
CA PRO A 181 -3.83 -4.45 -26.08
C PRO A 181 -2.46 -3.78 -26.30
N HIS A 182 -2.40 -2.45 -26.17
CA HIS A 182 -1.19 -1.65 -26.33
C HIS A 182 -0.65 -1.13 -24.98
N ALA A 183 -1.10 -1.70 -23.86
CA ALA A 183 -0.67 -1.30 -22.54
C ALA A 183 0.86 -1.36 -22.37
N ASP A 184 1.41 -0.28 -21.86
CA ASP A 184 2.85 -0.11 -21.59
C ASP A 184 3.12 -0.16 -20.08
N ILE A 185 3.67 -1.29 -19.64
CA ILE A 185 4.01 -1.50 -18.23
C ILE A 185 4.97 -0.44 -17.66
N SER A 186 5.77 0.22 -18.51
CA SER A 186 6.69 1.26 -18.05
C SER A 186 5.96 2.54 -17.63
N LYS A 187 4.84 2.87 -18.28
CA LYS A 187 3.97 3.97 -17.88
C LYS A 187 3.27 3.65 -16.56
N TYR A 188 2.74 2.42 -16.44
CA TYR A 188 2.19 1.96 -15.17
C TYR A 188 3.21 1.99 -14.03
N ALA A 189 4.46 1.56 -14.29
CA ALA A 189 5.53 1.60 -13.30
C ALA A 189 5.86 3.03 -12.84
N ASN A 190 5.76 4.03 -13.72
CA ASN A 190 5.90 5.45 -13.35
C ASN A 190 4.76 5.92 -12.46
N TYR A 191 3.51 5.58 -12.82
CA TYR A 191 2.32 5.87 -12.03
C TYR A 191 2.43 5.26 -10.62
N LEU A 192 2.77 3.96 -10.55
CA LEU A 192 2.98 3.24 -9.28
C LEU A 192 4.05 3.93 -8.42
N LEU A 193 5.20 4.27 -9.01
CA LEU A 193 6.29 4.94 -8.29
C LEU A 193 5.88 6.32 -7.76
N ALA A 194 5.09 7.08 -8.54
CA ALA A 194 4.56 8.38 -8.13
C ALA A 194 3.62 8.22 -6.92
N GLN A 195 2.69 7.27 -6.96
CA GLN A 195 1.79 6.99 -5.84
C GLN A 195 2.54 6.58 -4.56
N ILE A 196 3.55 5.70 -4.69
CA ILE A 196 4.37 5.30 -3.53
C ILE A 196 5.11 6.50 -2.95
N ARG A 197 5.65 7.39 -3.80
CA ARG A 197 6.31 8.61 -3.31
C ARG A 197 5.34 9.48 -2.51
N GLU A 198 4.12 9.65 -2.99
CA GLU A 198 3.10 10.44 -2.33
C GLU A 198 2.68 9.84 -0.99
N LEU A 199 2.41 8.53 -0.94
CA LEU A 199 2.13 7.80 0.29
C LEU A 199 3.25 7.92 1.33
N MET A 200 4.51 7.85 0.90
CA MET A 200 5.66 7.97 1.80
C MET A 200 5.95 9.41 2.24
N SER A 201 5.38 10.42 1.58
CA SER A 201 5.61 11.84 1.88
C SER A 201 4.51 12.45 2.75
N ASN A 202 3.24 12.10 2.53
CA ASN A 202 2.09 12.90 3.00
C ASN A 202 1.45 12.40 4.28
N TYR A 203 1.70 11.16 4.69
CA TYR A 203 0.95 10.49 5.77
C TYR A 203 1.73 10.33 7.09
N GLY A 204 2.84 11.07 7.24
CA GLY A 204 3.69 11.04 8.44
C GLY A 204 4.54 9.75 8.52
N PRO A 205 4.90 9.29 9.71
CA PRO A 205 5.73 8.09 9.86
C PRO A 205 4.99 6.83 9.41
N ILE A 206 5.53 6.13 8.41
CA ILE A 206 5.04 4.85 7.91
C ILE A 206 5.94 3.74 8.44
N ALA A 207 5.36 2.81 9.17
CA ALA A 207 6.12 1.72 9.79
C ALA A 207 6.33 0.53 8.86
N VAL A 208 5.39 0.28 7.96
CA VAL A 208 5.41 -0.87 7.03
C VAL A 208 4.91 -0.46 5.65
N ALA A 209 5.67 -0.79 4.61
CA ALA A 209 5.23 -0.83 3.22
C ALA A 209 4.99 -2.30 2.84
N TRP A 210 3.72 -2.68 2.73
CA TRP A 210 3.29 -4.04 2.49
C TRP A 210 2.81 -4.23 1.06
N PHE A 211 3.66 -4.78 0.19
CA PHE A 211 3.35 -5.02 -1.22
C PHE A 211 2.63 -6.34 -1.42
N ASP A 212 1.81 -6.42 -2.48
CA ASP A 212 1.11 -7.65 -2.86
C ASP A 212 0.91 -7.77 -4.39
N GLY A 213 0.38 -8.93 -4.82
CA GLY A 213 0.09 -9.21 -6.23
C GLY A 213 1.30 -9.69 -7.03
N GLY A 214 2.47 -9.86 -6.39
CA GLY A 214 3.68 -10.33 -7.06
C GLY A 214 3.54 -11.66 -7.78
N GLY A 215 2.68 -12.56 -7.31
CA GLY A 215 2.38 -13.85 -7.94
C GLY A 215 1.74 -13.75 -9.33
N SER A 216 1.17 -12.63 -9.70
CA SER A 216 0.57 -12.40 -11.02
C SER A 216 1.59 -12.28 -12.16
N PHE A 217 2.85 -12.00 -11.86
CA PHE A 217 3.93 -11.81 -12.82
C PHE A 217 4.67 -13.11 -13.16
N LYS A 218 3.95 -14.16 -13.53
CA LYS A 218 4.57 -15.45 -13.92
C LYS A 218 5.65 -15.26 -14.97
N ASN A 219 6.83 -15.85 -14.72
CA ASN A 219 7.97 -15.90 -15.64
C ASN A 219 8.46 -14.50 -16.09
N ALA A 220 8.04 -13.43 -15.44
CA ALA A 220 8.49 -12.07 -15.70
C ALA A 220 9.24 -11.53 -14.47
N ASP A 221 10.30 -10.80 -14.70
CA ASP A 221 11.00 -10.08 -13.65
C ASP A 221 10.17 -8.83 -13.26
N ARG A 222 9.20 -9.04 -12.35
CA ARG A 222 8.33 -7.95 -11.86
C ARG A 222 9.12 -6.82 -11.23
N TYR A 223 10.24 -7.13 -10.60
CA TYR A 223 11.07 -6.15 -9.93
C TYR A 223 11.65 -5.14 -10.92
N GLN A 224 12.20 -5.65 -12.03
CA GLN A 224 12.68 -4.80 -13.12
C GLN A 224 11.56 -4.07 -13.83
N LEU A 225 10.47 -4.78 -14.17
CA LEU A 225 9.31 -4.20 -14.84
C LEU A 225 8.69 -3.04 -14.06
N LEU A 226 8.61 -3.15 -12.74
CA LEU A 226 7.99 -2.16 -11.86
C LEU A 226 8.98 -1.20 -11.20
N LYS A 227 10.24 -1.17 -11.67
CA LYS A 227 11.30 -0.29 -11.13
C LYS A 227 11.55 -0.50 -9.63
N GLY A 228 11.68 -1.75 -9.20
CA GLY A 228 11.80 -2.13 -7.80
C GLY A 228 12.92 -1.42 -7.04
N ASP A 229 14.10 -1.23 -7.65
CA ASP A 229 15.18 -0.47 -7.03
C ASP A 229 14.77 0.98 -6.73
N SER A 230 14.03 1.62 -7.65
CA SER A 230 13.52 2.99 -7.46
C SER A 230 12.49 3.06 -6.35
N ILE A 231 11.60 2.06 -6.26
CA ILE A 231 10.60 1.96 -5.19
C ILE A 231 11.30 1.86 -3.83
N ILE A 232 12.24 0.92 -3.69
CA ILE A 232 12.98 0.73 -2.45
C ILE A 232 13.77 2.00 -2.09
N LEU A 233 14.43 2.62 -3.07
CA LEU A 233 15.18 3.86 -2.85
C LEU A 233 14.25 4.99 -2.34
N VAL A 234 13.08 5.18 -2.94
CA VAL A 234 12.10 6.18 -2.50
C VAL A 234 11.68 5.92 -1.05
N ILE A 235 11.32 4.68 -0.72
CA ILE A 235 10.90 4.33 0.64
C ILE A 235 12.04 4.57 1.63
N ARG A 236 13.25 4.07 1.35
CA ARG A 236 14.40 4.23 2.26
C ARG A 236 14.85 5.68 2.42
N THR A 237 14.63 6.53 1.41
CA THR A 237 14.96 7.95 1.47
C THR A 237 13.94 8.73 2.29
N LEU A 238 12.65 8.48 2.08
CA LEU A 238 11.58 9.25 2.72
C LEU A 238 11.20 8.71 4.09
N GLN A 239 11.32 7.39 4.29
CA GLN A 239 10.93 6.66 5.47
C GLN A 239 12.03 5.62 5.83
N PRO A 240 13.18 6.04 6.37
CA PRO A 240 14.33 5.16 6.60
C PRO A 240 14.02 4.00 7.54
N ASP A 241 13.11 4.18 8.50
CA ASP A 241 12.68 3.16 9.47
C ASP A 241 11.56 2.25 8.96
N CYS A 242 10.97 2.52 7.79
CA CYS A 242 9.90 1.74 7.23
C CYS A 242 10.36 0.34 6.87
N LEU A 243 9.66 -0.68 7.35
CA LEU A 243 9.87 -2.07 6.95
C LEU A 243 9.20 -2.35 5.60
N ILE A 244 9.84 -3.14 4.77
CA ILE A 244 9.32 -3.55 3.46
C ILE A 244 9.19 -5.07 3.47
N ASN A 245 8.01 -5.61 3.11
CA ASN A 245 7.86 -7.05 2.96
C ASN A 245 8.54 -7.57 1.68
N ASP A 246 8.72 -8.90 1.58
CA ASP A 246 9.41 -9.54 0.46
C ASP A 246 8.55 -9.73 -0.80
N ARG A 247 7.27 -9.28 -0.80
CA ARG A 247 6.38 -9.47 -1.96
C ARG A 247 6.68 -8.56 -3.16
N ILE A 248 7.46 -7.50 -2.96
CA ILE A 248 8.00 -6.74 -4.10
C ILE A 248 8.91 -7.65 -4.93
N GLN A 249 9.79 -8.38 -4.27
CA GLN A 249 10.56 -9.52 -4.76
C GLN A 249 11.19 -10.26 -3.59
N GLU A 250 11.22 -11.59 -3.64
CA GLU A 250 11.90 -12.41 -2.65
C GLU A 250 13.36 -11.99 -2.46
N GLY A 251 13.78 -11.88 -1.21
CA GLY A 251 15.12 -11.43 -0.82
C GLY A 251 15.39 -9.93 -0.93
N LYS A 252 14.41 -9.12 -1.33
CA LYS A 252 14.54 -7.64 -1.41
C LYS A 252 13.89 -6.90 -0.25
N GLY A 253 13.02 -7.57 0.52
CA GLY A 253 12.37 -7.02 1.70
C GLY A 253 13.15 -7.24 3.00
N ASP A 254 12.60 -6.71 4.08
CA ASP A 254 13.13 -6.89 5.45
C ASP A 254 12.65 -8.21 6.07
N TYR A 255 11.45 -8.69 5.69
CA TYR A 255 10.80 -9.89 6.25
C TYR A 255 9.92 -10.59 5.21
N GLY A 256 9.69 -11.90 5.43
CA GLY A 256 8.81 -12.73 4.61
C GLY A 256 7.35 -12.67 5.06
N THR A 257 6.42 -13.02 4.17
CA THR A 257 4.97 -12.99 4.45
C THR A 257 4.26 -14.27 4.05
N PRO A 258 4.46 -15.39 4.80
CA PRO A 258 3.64 -16.59 4.60
C PRO A 258 2.16 -16.27 4.86
N GLU A 259 1.31 -16.72 3.93
CA GLU A 259 -0.13 -16.42 3.97
C GLU A 259 -0.91 -17.67 4.37
N GLN A 260 -1.86 -17.52 5.28
CA GLN A 260 -2.75 -18.58 5.79
C GLN A 260 -2.03 -19.82 6.34
N LYS A 261 -0.77 -19.67 6.74
CA LYS A 261 0.01 -20.78 7.31
C LYS A 261 1.10 -20.28 8.26
N ILE A 262 1.37 -21.07 9.28
CA ILE A 262 2.53 -20.89 10.15
C ILE A 262 3.61 -21.85 9.65
N PRO A 263 4.83 -21.39 9.35
CA PRO A 263 5.93 -22.25 8.96
C PRO A 263 6.20 -23.33 10.02
N GLY A 264 6.26 -24.60 9.60
CA GLY A 264 6.49 -25.73 10.49
C GLY A 264 7.95 -25.92 10.93
N THR A 265 8.88 -25.10 10.40
CA THR A 265 10.30 -25.13 10.71
C THR A 265 10.81 -23.74 11.02
N ILE A 266 11.93 -23.66 11.73
CA ILE A 266 12.63 -22.40 11.97
C ILE A 266 13.02 -21.82 10.62
N GLN A 267 12.69 -20.53 10.42
CA GLN A 267 13.03 -19.77 9.22
C GLN A 267 14.27 -18.92 9.50
N ASP A 268 15.19 -18.86 8.55
CA ASP A 268 16.38 -17.99 8.64
C ASP A 268 16.03 -16.50 8.53
N GLN A 269 14.91 -16.20 7.88
CA GLN A 269 14.39 -14.85 7.72
C GLN A 269 13.20 -14.61 8.68
N ALA A 270 13.14 -13.41 9.27
CA ALA A 270 11.97 -12.95 10.00
C ALA A 270 10.73 -12.98 9.09
N PHE A 271 9.57 -13.33 9.63
CA PHE A 271 8.34 -13.41 8.87
C PHE A 271 7.13 -12.92 9.66
N GLU A 272 6.15 -12.41 8.93
CA GLU A 272 4.81 -12.07 9.40
C GLU A 272 3.82 -13.06 8.77
N THR A 273 3.11 -13.81 9.58
CA THR A 273 2.00 -14.63 9.08
C THR A 273 0.74 -13.80 9.01
N CYS A 274 0.22 -13.56 7.80
CA CYS A 274 -1.10 -12.96 7.64
C CYS A 274 -2.16 -14.06 7.57
N MET A 275 -3.15 -13.95 8.47
CA MET A 275 -4.23 -14.91 8.60
C MET A 275 -5.57 -14.18 8.65
N THR A 276 -6.57 -14.70 7.94
CA THR A 276 -7.93 -14.17 7.98
C THR A 276 -8.64 -14.62 9.26
N MET A 277 -9.56 -13.78 9.75
CA MET A 277 -10.42 -14.08 10.88
C MET A 277 -11.81 -14.60 10.45
N ASN A 278 -12.03 -14.73 9.16
CA ASN A 278 -13.28 -15.20 8.56
C ASN A 278 -13.01 -16.32 7.52
N ASP A 279 -14.07 -16.96 7.06
CA ASP A 279 -14.03 -18.07 6.10
C ASP A 279 -13.79 -17.59 4.66
N THR A 280 -12.68 -16.94 4.39
CA THR A 280 -12.34 -16.47 3.02
C THR A 280 -11.58 -17.48 2.22
#